data_6bff783410c7c40d97abdb1c3d3ca404
#
_entry.id   6bff783410c7c40d97abdb1c3d3ca404
#
_cell.length_a   1.000
_cell.length_b   1.000
_cell.length_c   1.000
_cell.angle_alpha   90.00
_cell.angle_beta   90.00
_cell.angle_gamma   90.00
#
_symmetry.space_group_name_H-M   'P 1'
#
loop_
_entity.id
_entity.type
_entity.pdbx_description
1 polymer ?
#
loop_
_entity_poly.entity_id
_entity_poly.type
_entity_poly.pdbx_seq_one_letter_code
_entity_poly.pdbx_strand_id
1 'polypeptide(L)'
;MFSIIVPSYNRKEEIPALLESLTKQTTYNFDVVIVDDCSKEPVEVTQSYPFAVKVIRNETNQGAAESRNIGARNADNEWLLFLDDDDRFANDKCQKLADVIAEHTDVNFVYHPAKCEMVNEGFSYVTNPIEPQEISVERILLANKIGGMPMIGVKKDLFLKIGGLSTALRSLEDYDFLLKLVQDPTFKAYKVAEPLTYCTFHTKRSSVSTDTTNTQKAIDYIREHYVKTAEQEKNFAINAEYMLAYPHIMNLSRKAAFYYFEIFKLTKSIKQLVIAFVVLISPKLAINLKRLDRKSVV
;
A
#
# COMPACT_ATOMS: atom_id res chain seq x y z
N MET A 1 -14.61 -14.78 8.62
CA MET A 1 -14.51 -13.42 9.17
C MET A 1 -13.82 -12.48 8.16
N PHE A 2 -12.76 -12.94 7.46
CA PHE A 2 -12.02 -12.15 6.49
C PHE A 2 -12.12 -12.76 5.09
N SER A 3 -12.16 -11.92 4.07
CA SER A 3 -11.82 -12.29 2.69
C SER A 3 -10.50 -11.62 2.31
N ILE A 4 -9.50 -12.42 1.99
CA ILE A 4 -8.18 -11.97 1.55
C ILE A 4 -8.22 -11.81 0.03
N ILE A 5 -8.11 -10.58 -0.45
CA ILE A 5 -8.18 -10.25 -1.87
C ILE A 5 -6.77 -10.19 -2.45
N VAL A 6 -6.52 -10.97 -3.49
CA VAL A 6 -5.22 -11.09 -4.15
C VAL A 6 -5.36 -10.74 -5.63
N PRO A 7 -4.96 -9.53 -6.08
CA PRO A 7 -4.85 -9.24 -7.49
C PRO A 7 -3.60 -9.93 -8.07
N SER A 8 -3.72 -10.51 -9.27
CA SER A 8 -2.57 -11.13 -9.95
C SER A 8 -2.60 -10.86 -11.44
N TYR A 9 -1.45 -10.53 -12.03
CA TYR A 9 -1.30 -10.33 -13.47
C TYR A 9 0.06 -10.82 -13.98
N ASN A 10 0.04 -11.87 -14.83
CA ASN A 10 1.23 -12.53 -15.37
C ASN A 10 2.23 -13.01 -14.28
N ARG A 11 1.71 -13.48 -13.16
CA ARG A 11 2.48 -13.91 -11.97
C ARG A 11 1.90 -15.16 -11.33
N LYS A 12 1.36 -16.07 -12.14
CA LYS A 12 0.77 -17.30 -11.64
C LYS A 12 1.73 -18.15 -10.79
N GLU A 13 3.04 -18.05 -11.07
CA GLU A 13 4.09 -18.79 -10.35
C GLU A 13 4.23 -18.32 -8.88
N GLU A 14 3.81 -17.11 -8.55
CA GLU A 14 3.85 -16.58 -7.18
C GLU A 14 2.69 -17.10 -6.32
N ILE A 15 1.57 -17.47 -6.94
CA ILE A 15 0.33 -17.84 -6.24
C ILE A 15 0.48 -19.08 -5.37
N PRO A 16 1.12 -20.18 -5.79
CA PRO A 16 1.32 -21.34 -4.91
C PRO A 16 2.10 -20.99 -3.65
N ALA A 17 3.18 -20.21 -3.77
CA ALA A 17 3.99 -19.79 -2.64
C ALA A 17 3.24 -18.83 -1.70
N LEU A 18 2.37 -17.97 -2.25
CA LEU A 18 1.49 -17.12 -1.46
C LEU A 18 0.47 -17.97 -0.66
N LEU A 19 -0.25 -18.88 -1.32
CA LEU A 19 -1.23 -19.75 -0.66
C LEU A 19 -0.58 -20.64 0.39
N GLU A 20 0.60 -21.20 0.11
CA GLU A 20 1.38 -21.96 1.08
C GLU A 20 1.78 -21.10 2.29
N SER A 21 2.07 -19.82 2.10
CA SER A 21 2.36 -18.93 3.22
C SER A 21 1.13 -18.71 4.12
N LEU A 22 -0.07 -18.70 3.56
CA LEU A 22 -1.32 -18.56 4.30
C LEU A 22 -1.69 -19.83 5.08
N THR A 23 -1.17 -21.02 4.71
CA THR A 23 -1.35 -22.23 5.55
C THR A 23 -0.63 -22.14 6.90
N LYS A 24 0.29 -21.17 7.05
CA LYS A 24 1.00 -20.93 8.31
C LYS A 24 0.25 -20.00 9.26
N GLN A 25 -0.94 -19.50 8.87
CA GLN A 25 -1.75 -18.70 9.76
C GLN A 25 -2.20 -19.52 10.99
N THR A 26 -2.22 -18.88 12.15
CA THR A 26 -2.65 -19.52 13.42
C THR A 26 -4.14 -19.79 13.47
N THR A 27 -4.92 -19.24 12.55
CA THR A 27 -6.36 -19.48 12.38
C THR A 27 -6.74 -19.42 10.90
N TYR A 28 -7.79 -20.15 10.53
CA TYR A 28 -8.31 -20.18 9.15
C TYR A 28 -9.73 -19.60 9.07
N ASN A 29 -10.02 -18.58 9.85
CA ASN A 29 -11.29 -17.85 9.80
C ASN A 29 -11.38 -16.89 8.61
N PHE A 30 -10.81 -17.26 7.48
CA PHE A 30 -10.77 -16.48 6.23
C PHE A 30 -10.97 -17.36 4.99
N ASP A 31 -11.34 -16.72 3.91
CA ASP A 31 -11.23 -17.22 2.54
C ASP A 31 -10.25 -16.37 1.72
N VAL A 32 -9.87 -16.86 0.55
CA VAL A 32 -8.99 -16.14 -0.40
C VAL A 32 -9.71 -15.97 -1.72
N VAL A 33 -9.76 -14.73 -2.21
CA VAL A 33 -10.31 -14.39 -3.53
C VAL A 33 -9.16 -13.88 -4.39
N ILE A 34 -8.72 -14.71 -5.32
CA ILE A 34 -7.70 -14.36 -6.31
C ILE A 34 -8.39 -13.78 -7.54
N VAL A 35 -7.96 -12.61 -7.99
CA VAL A 35 -8.46 -11.99 -9.22
C VAL A 35 -7.33 -11.97 -10.25
N ASP A 36 -7.42 -12.88 -11.22
CA ASP A 36 -6.50 -12.96 -12.37
C ASP A 36 -6.90 -11.90 -13.40
N ASP A 37 -6.10 -10.87 -13.52
CA ASP A 37 -6.37 -9.71 -14.38
C ASP A 37 -6.01 -9.95 -15.86
N CYS A 38 -6.58 -11.02 -16.45
CA CYS A 38 -6.34 -11.42 -17.83
C CYS A 38 -4.87 -11.78 -18.10
N SER A 39 -4.26 -12.61 -17.24
CA SER A 39 -2.89 -13.11 -17.45
C SER A 39 -2.79 -13.94 -18.74
N LYS A 40 -1.60 -13.95 -19.37
CA LYS A 40 -1.33 -14.79 -20.55
C LYS A 40 -1.55 -16.28 -20.25
N GLU A 41 -1.07 -16.70 -19.08
CA GLU A 41 -1.35 -18.01 -18.51
C GLU A 41 -2.29 -17.85 -17.33
N PRO A 42 -3.49 -18.49 -17.37
CA PRO A 42 -4.47 -18.36 -16.29
C PRO A 42 -3.92 -18.83 -14.95
N VAL A 43 -4.37 -18.16 -13.86
CA VAL A 43 -4.16 -18.66 -12.51
C VAL A 43 -5.10 -19.84 -12.28
N GLU A 44 -4.52 -20.99 -11.93
CA GLU A 44 -5.25 -22.19 -11.57
C GLU A 44 -4.79 -22.68 -10.20
N VAL A 45 -5.73 -23.04 -9.34
CA VAL A 45 -5.49 -23.59 -8.02
C VAL A 45 -5.95 -25.03 -8.00
N THR A 46 -4.99 -25.95 -8.09
CA THR A 46 -5.24 -27.41 -8.15
C THR A 46 -5.06 -28.11 -6.82
N GLN A 47 -4.39 -27.46 -5.86
CA GLN A 47 -4.14 -27.99 -4.52
C GLN A 47 -5.29 -27.63 -3.56
N SER A 48 -5.52 -28.49 -2.57
CA SER A 48 -6.44 -28.21 -1.47
C SER A 48 -5.72 -27.49 -0.35
N TYR A 49 -6.40 -26.49 0.24
CA TYR A 49 -5.92 -25.70 1.36
C TYR A 49 -6.88 -25.80 2.54
N PRO A 50 -6.45 -25.48 3.77
CA PRO A 50 -7.34 -25.50 4.95
C PRO A 50 -8.36 -24.34 4.98
N PHE A 51 -8.38 -23.52 3.95
CA PHE A 51 -9.31 -22.41 3.73
C PHE A 51 -9.85 -22.46 2.29
N ALA A 52 -11.00 -21.82 2.06
CA ALA A 52 -11.57 -21.74 0.72
C ALA A 52 -10.75 -20.79 -0.17
N VAL A 53 -10.57 -21.19 -1.43
CA VAL A 53 -9.91 -20.35 -2.46
C VAL A 53 -10.84 -20.23 -3.66
N LYS A 54 -11.14 -18.99 -4.04
CA LYS A 54 -11.93 -18.66 -5.23
C LYS A 54 -11.04 -17.92 -6.21
N VAL A 55 -11.04 -18.34 -7.48
CA VAL A 55 -10.33 -17.66 -8.56
C VAL A 55 -11.35 -17.02 -9.49
N ILE A 56 -11.19 -15.74 -9.75
CA ILE A 56 -11.97 -14.95 -10.69
C ILE A 56 -11.02 -14.48 -11.79
N ARG A 57 -11.38 -14.66 -13.03
CA ARG A 57 -10.59 -14.20 -14.17
C ARG A 57 -11.30 -13.05 -14.89
N ASN A 58 -10.59 -11.94 -15.08
CA ASN A 58 -11.06 -10.83 -15.89
C ASN A 58 -10.92 -11.17 -17.39
N GLU A 59 -11.85 -10.71 -18.21
CA GLU A 59 -11.79 -10.88 -19.67
C GLU A 59 -10.73 -9.98 -20.32
N THR A 60 -10.44 -8.83 -19.70
CA THR A 60 -9.43 -7.87 -20.13
C THR A 60 -8.63 -7.38 -18.92
N ASN A 61 -7.40 -6.90 -19.14
CA ASN A 61 -6.63 -6.28 -18.08
C ASN A 61 -7.25 -4.95 -17.65
N GLN A 62 -7.70 -4.88 -16.42
CA GLN A 62 -8.38 -3.73 -15.81
C GLN A 62 -7.50 -3.00 -14.79
N GLY A 63 -6.38 -3.60 -14.40
CA GLY A 63 -5.43 -3.07 -13.41
C GLY A 63 -5.74 -3.50 -11.99
N ALA A 64 -4.76 -3.28 -11.10
CA ALA A 64 -4.80 -3.75 -9.71
C ALA A 64 -5.96 -3.17 -8.91
N ALA A 65 -6.31 -1.89 -9.12
CA ALA A 65 -7.43 -1.24 -8.45
C ALA A 65 -8.76 -1.95 -8.72
N GLU A 66 -9.09 -2.17 -10.02
CA GLU A 66 -10.34 -2.83 -10.36
C GLU A 66 -10.32 -4.32 -9.98
N SER A 67 -9.19 -5.00 -10.10
CA SER A 67 -9.07 -6.38 -9.62
C SER A 67 -9.34 -6.49 -8.12
N ARG A 68 -8.86 -5.56 -7.29
CA ARG A 68 -9.21 -5.51 -5.86
C ARG A 68 -10.69 -5.19 -5.65
N ASN A 69 -11.29 -4.29 -6.43
CA ASN A 69 -12.73 -4.00 -6.37
C ASN A 69 -13.58 -5.21 -6.74
N ILE A 70 -13.21 -5.95 -7.79
CA ILE A 70 -13.88 -7.20 -8.19
C ILE A 70 -13.80 -8.22 -7.07
N GLY A 71 -12.61 -8.42 -6.49
CA GLY A 71 -12.43 -9.30 -5.35
C GLY A 71 -13.31 -8.90 -4.17
N ALA A 72 -13.35 -7.62 -3.82
CA ALA A 72 -14.17 -7.09 -2.73
C ALA A 72 -15.68 -7.32 -2.95
N ARG A 73 -16.17 -7.09 -4.17
CA ARG A 73 -17.58 -7.36 -4.51
C ARG A 73 -17.94 -8.84 -4.37
N ASN A 74 -17.02 -9.73 -4.71
CA ASN A 74 -17.18 -11.20 -4.66
C ASN A 74 -16.72 -11.86 -3.36
N ALA A 75 -16.31 -11.08 -2.38
CA ALA A 75 -15.95 -11.54 -1.04
C ALA A 75 -17.19 -11.99 -0.27
N ASP A 76 -17.07 -13.08 0.48
CA ASP A 76 -18.20 -13.64 1.25
C ASP A 76 -18.18 -13.17 2.72
N ASN A 77 -17.06 -12.63 3.20
CA ASN A 77 -16.89 -12.22 4.58
C ASN A 77 -17.07 -10.71 4.81
N GLU A 78 -17.28 -10.33 6.06
CA GLU A 78 -17.56 -8.96 6.49
C GLU A 78 -16.33 -8.04 6.37
N TRP A 79 -15.13 -8.58 6.56
CA TRP A 79 -13.89 -7.83 6.54
C TRP A 79 -13.04 -8.20 5.32
N LEU A 80 -12.50 -7.18 4.67
CA LEU A 80 -11.57 -7.32 3.55
C LEU A 80 -10.15 -7.09 4.03
N LEU A 81 -9.27 -8.02 3.67
CA LEU A 81 -7.82 -7.86 3.72
C LEU A 81 -7.29 -7.91 2.30
N PHE A 82 -6.20 -7.22 2.04
CA PHE A 82 -5.55 -7.21 0.72
C PHE A 82 -4.14 -7.76 0.84
N LEU A 83 -3.74 -8.55 -0.14
CA LEU A 83 -2.41 -9.15 -0.16
C LEU A 83 -1.90 -9.17 -1.60
N ASP A 84 -0.78 -8.50 -1.85
CA ASP A 84 -0.14 -8.54 -3.14
C ASP A 84 0.62 -9.87 -3.30
N ASP A 85 0.73 -10.36 -4.53
CA ASP A 85 1.25 -11.71 -4.80
C ASP A 85 2.72 -11.91 -4.41
N ASP A 86 3.48 -10.82 -4.19
CA ASP A 86 4.87 -10.83 -3.72
C ASP A 86 5.03 -10.46 -2.22
N ASP A 87 3.95 -10.15 -1.52
CA ASP A 87 3.95 -9.88 -0.09
C ASP A 87 3.53 -11.11 0.73
N ARG A 88 3.75 -11.08 2.03
CA ARG A 88 3.37 -12.15 2.96
C ARG A 88 2.79 -11.58 4.25
N PHE A 89 1.77 -12.25 4.79
CA PHE A 89 1.25 -11.94 6.12
C PHE A 89 2.13 -12.57 7.21
N ALA A 90 2.20 -11.93 8.38
CA ALA A 90 2.69 -12.57 9.59
C ALA A 90 1.76 -13.74 9.96
N ASN A 91 2.31 -14.83 10.50
CA ASN A 91 1.56 -16.06 10.73
C ASN A 91 0.36 -15.89 11.69
N ASP A 92 0.35 -14.85 12.50
CA ASP A 92 -0.68 -14.54 13.49
C ASP A 92 -1.57 -13.35 13.08
N LYS A 93 -1.45 -12.83 11.86
CA LYS A 93 -2.18 -11.64 11.43
C LYS A 93 -3.69 -11.81 11.53
N CYS A 94 -4.23 -12.88 10.96
CA CYS A 94 -5.70 -13.09 10.98
C CYS A 94 -6.24 -13.27 12.39
N GLN A 95 -5.50 -13.93 13.28
CA GLN A 95 -5.89 -14.06 14.68
C GLN A 95 -5.87 -12.71 15.41
N LYS A 96 -4.76 -11.97 15.32
CA LYS A 96 -4.64 -10.66 15.99
C LYS A 96 -5.69 -9.66 15.53
N LEU A 97 -5.95 -9.61 14.22
CA LEU A 97 -7.00 -8.73 13.70
C LEU A 97 -8.40 -9.18 14.19
N ALA A 98 -8.66 -10.49 14.26
CA ALA A 98 -9.91 -11.00 14.79
C ALA A 98 -10.11 -10.63 16.26
N ASP A 99 -9.07 -10.76 17.08
CA ASP A 99 -9.11 -10.41 18.51
C ASP A 99 -9.40 -8.91 18.69
N VAL A 100 -8.68 -8.06 17.97
CA VAL A 100 -8.89 -6.60 17.99
C VAL A 100 -10.31 -6.21 17.57
N ILE A 101 -10.83 -6.81 16.50
CA ILE A 101 -12.18 -6.51 16.01
C ILE A 101 -13.26 -7.00 17.00
N ALA A 102 -13.02 -8.10 17.68
CA ALA A 102 -13.93 -8.59 18.71
C ALA A 102 -13.93 -7.70 19.97
N GLU A 103 -12.78 -7.12 20.33
CA GLU A 103 -12.62 -6.21 21.46
C GLU A 103 -13.15 -4.80 21.17
N HIS A 104 -13.00 -4.34 19.91
CA HIS A 104 -13.38 -3.00 19.42
C HIS A 104 -14.49 -3.10 18.37
N THR A 105 -15.71 -3.42 18.79
CA THR A 105 -16.83 -3.72 17.87
C THR A 105 -17.33 -2.53 17.04
N ASP A 106 -16.98 -1.31 17.42
CA ASP A 106 -17.35 -0.07 16.73
C ASP A 106 -16.37 0.33 15.60
N VAL A 107 -15.20 -0.33 15.50
CA VAL A 107 -14.25 -0.04 14.41
C VAL A 107 -14.71 -0.64 13.09
N ASN A 108 -14.34 0.03 12.00
CA ASN A 108 -14.61 -0.43 10.64
C ASN A 108 -13.37 -0.38 9.73
N PHE A 109 -12.23 0.01 10.31
CA PHE A 109 -10.94 0.05 9.66
C PHE A 109 -9.83 -0.31 10.66
N VAL A 110 -8.95 -1.24 10.30
CA VAL A 110 -7.78 -1.63 11.09
C VAL A 110 -6.54 -1.48 10.22
N TYR A 111 -5.43 -1.08 10.83
CA TYR A 111 -4.16 -0.96 10.13
C TYR A 111 -2.99 -1.24 11.07
N HIS A 112 -1.85 -1.54 10.51
CA HIS A 112 -0.67 -1.95 11.26
C HIS A 112 0.63 -1.62 10.52
N PRO A 113 1.78 -1.60 11.21
CA PRO A 113 3.08 -1.52 10.56
C PRO A 113 3.34 -2.69 9.60
N ALA A 114 4.22 -2.48 8.62
CA ALA A 114 4.81 -3.54 7.83
C ALA A 114 6.30 -3.65 8.10
N LYS A 115 6.85 -4.86 8.00
CA LYS A 115 8.28 -5.09 7.87
C LYS A 115 8.62 -5.11 6.40
N CYS A 116 9.40 -4.12 5.95
CA CYS A 116 9.80 -3.94 4.57
C CYS A 116 11.24 -4.40 4.38
N GLU A 117 11.48 -5.23 3.38
CA GLU A 117 12.82 -5.73 3.04
C GLU A 117 13.28 -5.11 1.72
N MET A 118 14.41 -4.44 1.73
CA MET A 118 15.14 -3.95 0.56
C MET A 118 16.08 -5.03 0.09
N VAL A 119 15.61 -5.92 -0.80
CA VAL A 119 16.31 -7.17 -1.17
C VAL A 119 17.69 -6.90 -1.77
N ASN A 120 17.77 -5.96 -2.72
CA ASN A 120 19.03 -5.64 -3.40
C ASN A 120 20.06 -4.92 -2.50
N GLU A 121 19.61 -4.26 -1.44
CA GLU A 121 20.43 -3.50 -0.51
C GLU A 121 20.71 -4.27 0.79
N GLY A 122 20.01 -5.40 1.02
CA GLY A 122 20.26 -6.30 2.15
C GLY A 122 19.93 -5.71 3.52
N PHE A 123 18.85 -4.91 3.63
CA PHE A 123 18.37 -4.43 4.92
C PHE A 123 16.84 -4.42 4.99
N SER A 124 16.33 -4.43 6.22
CA SER A 124 14.90 -4.28 6.47
C SER A 124 14.63 -3.12 7.45
N TYR A 125 13.40 -2.60 7.37
CA TYR A 125 12.89 -1.61 8.31
C TYR A 125 11.42 -1.90 8.63
N VAL A 126 10.93 -1.34 9.73
CA VAL A 126 9.51 -1.40 10.09
C VAL A 126 8.91 -0.02 9.87
N THR A 127 7.76 0.04 9.21
CA THR A 127 7.01 1.29 9.04
C THR A 127 6.44 1.74 10.39
N ASN A 128 6.12 3.02 10.49
CA ASN A 128 5.57 3.60 11.72
C ASN A 128 4.31 4.43 11.40
N PRO A 129 3.15 3.79 11.25
CA PRO A 129 1.88 4.48 11.02
C PRO A 129 1.53 5.45 12.16
N ILE A 130 0.83 6.55 11.79
CA ILE A 130 0.31 7.53 12.78
C ILE A 130 -0.77 6.89 13.66
N GLU A 131 -1.05 7.52 14.80
CA GLU A 131 -2.12 7.07 15.69
C GLU A 131 -3.50 7.41 15.13
N PRO A 132 -4.56 6.64 15.46
CA PRO A 132 -5.91 6.84 14.91
C PRO A 132 -6.45 8.26 15.10
N GLN A 133 -6.17 8.89 16.23
CA GLN A 133 -6.61 10.26 16.54
C GLN A 133 -5.89 11.34 15.73
N GLU A 134 -4.78 11.02 15.07
CA GLU A 134 -4.05 11.93 14.19
C GLU A 134 -4.53 11.86 12.73
N ILE A 135 -5.39 10.89 12.40
CA ILE A 135 -5.85 10.68 11.02
C ILE A 135 -6.78 11.80 10.62
N SER A 136 -6.41 12.55 9.60
CA SER A 136 -7.23 13.59 8.97
C SER A 136 -6.83 13.76 7.50
N VAL A 137 -7.66 14.44 6.72
CA VAL A 137 -7.34 14.78 5.32
C VAL A 137 -6.01 15.55 5.26
N GLU A 138 -5.79 16.51 6.15
CA GLU A 138 -4.59 17.34 6.21
C GLU A 138 -3.34 16.48 6.47
N ARG A 139 -3.43 15.53 7.39
CA ARG A 139 -2.31 14.63 7.72
C ARG A 139 -2.01 13.67 6.57
N ILE A 140 -3.04 13.14 5.92
CA ILE A 140 -2.87 12.27 4.75
C ILE A 140 -2.31 13.06 3.56
N LEU A 141 -2.78 14.29 3.30
CA LEU A 141 -2.22 15.15 2.25
C LEU A 141 -0.75 15.48 2.46
N LEU A 142 -0.32 15.62 3.72
CA LEU A 142 1.10 15.84 4.05
C LEU A 142 1.98 14.60 3.79
N ALA A 143 1.48 13.42 4.14
CA ALA A 143 2.13 12.14 3.85
C ALA A 143 1.16 10.97 4.12
N ASN A 144 1.17 9.92 3.27
CA ASN A 144 0.52 8.66 3.63
C ASN A 144 1.30 8.00 4.78
N LYS A 145 0.80 8.16 5.98
CA LYS A 145 1.34 7.57 7.21
C LYS A 145 0.45 6.46 7.77
N ILE A 146 -0.43 5.88 6.95
CA ILE A 146 -1.21 4.68 7.29
C ILE A 146 -0.54 3.47 6.67
N GLY A 147 -0.33 3.49 5.36
CA GLY A 147 0.34 2.42 4.62
C GLY A 147 -0.40 2.05 3.34
N GLY A 148 0.10 1.06 2.62
CA GLY A 148 -0.51 0.51 1.42
C GLY A 148 -1.55 -0.58 1.74
N MET A 149 -2.20 -1.09 0.70
CA MET A 149 -3.31 -2.07 0.81
C MET A 149 -2.97 -3.31 1.66
N PRO A 150 -1.76 -3.91 1.60
CA PRO A 150 -1.45 -5.08 2.43
C PRO A 150 -1.36 -4.79 3.95
N MET A 151 -1.37 -3.53 4.35
CA MET A 151 -1.25 -3.09 5.75
C MET A 151 -2.60 -2.78 6.39
N ILE A 152 -3.71 -2.92 5.68
CA ILE A 152 -5.04 -2.52 6.14
C ILE A 152 -6.02 -3.67 6.14
N GLY A 153 -7.04 -3.55 6.98
CA GLY A 153 -8.30 -4.29 6.92
C GLY A 153 -9.46 -3.32 7.00
N VAL A 154 -10.49 -3.54 6.22
CA VAL A 154 -11.66 -2.64 6.15
C VAL A 154 -12.95 -3.44 6.08
N LYS A 155 -14.01 -2.98 6.75
CA LYS A 155 -15.34 -3.55 6.58
C LYS A 155 -15.78 -3.44 5.12
N LYS A 156 -16.27 -4.55 4.56
CA LYS A 156 -16.74 -4.63 3.16
C LYS A 156 -17.78 -3.56 2.84
N ASP A 157 -18.73 -3.34 3.75
CA ASP A 157 -19.78 -2.34 3.55
C ASP A 157 -19.21 -0.93 3.45
N LEU A 158 -18.23 -0.58 4.28
CA LEU A 158 -17.57 0.73 4.21
C LEU A 158 -16.79 0.85 2.89
N PHE A 159 -16.02 -0.19 2.51
CA PHE A 159 -15.28 -0.20 1.26
C PHE A 159 -16.19 0.04 0.04
N LEU A 160 -17.31 -0.66 -0.02
CA LEU A 160 -18.28 -0.53 -1.12
C LEU A 160 -19.02 0.82 -1.08
N LYS A 161 -19.39 1.30 0.13
CA LYS A 161 -20.08 2.58 0.35
C LYS A 161 -19.28 3.76 -0.22
N ILE A 162 -17.97 3.77 -0.02
CA ILE A 162 -17.11 4.87 -0.50
C ILE A 162 -16.66 4.67 -1.96
N GLY A 163 -17.15 3.63 -2.64
CA GLY A 163 -16.89 3.35 -4.05
C GLY A 163 -15.58 2.59 -4.32
N GLY A 164 -14.95 2.00 -3.29
CA GLY A 164 -13.72 1.23 -3.43
C GLY A 164 -12.52 2.04 -3.94
N LEU A 165 -11.61 1.35 -4.61
CA LEU A 165 -10.42 1.96 -5.23
C LEU A 165 -10.79 2.64 -6.56
N SER A 166 -10.17 3.79 -6.84
CA SER A 166 -10.39 4.52 -8.10
C SER A 166 -9.74 3.80 -9.28
N THR A 167 -10.54 3.43 -10.26
CA THR A 167 -10.07 2.81 -11.52
C THR A 167 -9.50 3.82 -12.51
N ALA A 168 -9.71 5.11 -12.27
CA ALA A 168 -9.08 6.18 -13.02
C ALA A 168 -7.57 6.29 -12.73
N LEU A 169 -7.11 5.72 -11.60
CA LEU A 169 -5.74 5.77 -11.15
C LEU A 169 -5.02 4.46 -11.44
N ARG A 170 -3.87 4.56 -12.09
CA ARG A 170 -2.94 3.43 -12.31
C ARG A 170 -1.80 3.40 -11.29
N SER A 171 -1.76 4.38 -10.38
CA SER A 171 -0.81 4.52 -9.28
C SER A 171 -1.47 5.35 -8.19
N LEU A 172 -1.07 5.20 -6.92
CA LEU A 172 -1.62 5.92 -5.78
C LEU A 172 -3.13 5.72 -5.56
N GLU A 173 -3.69 4.62 -6.06
CA GLU A 173 -5.09 4.24 -5.83
C GLU A 173 -5.39 3.96 -4.35
N ASP A 174 -4.41 3.45 -3.62
CA ASP A 174 -4.45 3.25 -2.17
C ASP A 174 -4.47 4.60 -1.41
N TYR A 175 -3.71 5.58 -1.90
CA TYR A 175 -3.69 6.91 -1.32
C TYR A 175 -5.02 7.65 -1.51
N ASP A 176 -5.62 7.59 -2.73
CA ASP A 176 -6.97 8.09 -3.01
C ASP A 176 -8.01 7.41 -2.10
N PHE A 177 -7.90 6.10 -1.94
CA PHE A 177 -8.79 5.32 -1.08
C PHE A 177 -8.75 5.78 0.37
N LEU A 178 -7.57 6.05 0.93
CA LEU A 178 -7.44 6.58 2.27
C LEU A 178 -8.04 7.98 2.40
N LEU A 179 -7.90 8.84 1.39
CA LEU A 179 -8.53 10.16 1.38
C LEU A 179 -10.06 10.09 1.33
N LYS A 180 -10.64 9.10 0.63
CA LYS A 180 -12.09 8.82 0.67
C LYS A 180 -12.52 8.34 2.05
N LEU A 181 -11.79 7.39 2.63
CA LEU A 181 -12.10 6.81 3.93
C LEU A 181 -12.20 7.87 5.03
N VAL A 182 -11.18 8.74 5.14
CA VAL A 182 -11.12 9.73 6.23
C VAL A 182 -12.18 10.82 6.12
N GLN A 183 -12.86 10.96 4.98
CA GLN A 183 -13.98 11.86 4.77
C GLN A 183 -15.33 11.23 5.11
N ASP A 184 -15.40 9.91 5.26
CA ASP A 184 -16.65 9.26 5.65
C ASP A 184 -16.91 9.46 7.15
N PRO A 185 -18.08 10.01 7.53
CA PRO A 185 -18.40 10.32 8.93
C PRO A 185 -18.52 9.08 9.83
N THR A 186 -18.62 7.89 9.24
CA THR A 186 -18.68 6.62 9.99
C THR A 186 -17.31 5.97 10.16
N PHE A 187 -16.24 6.56 9.58
CA PHE A 187 -14.89 6.04 9.67
C PHE A 187 -14.40 5.97 11.11
N LYS A 188 -14.02 4.77 11.54
CA LYS A 188 -13.44 4.49 12.85
C LYS A 188 -12.27 3.53 12.70
N ALA A 189 -11.08 4.02 13.00
CA ALA A 189 -9.84 3.29 12.82
C ALA A 189 -9.29 2.73 14.14
N TYR A 190 -8.63 1.58 14.05
CA TYR A 190 -7.80 1.03 15.11
C TYR A 190 -6.42 0.66 14.56
N LYS A 191 -5.36 1.01 15.30
CA LYS A 191 -3.97 0.69 14.95
C LYS A 191 -3.49 -0.50 15.78
N VAL A 192 -3.11 -1.58 15.11
CA VAL A 192 -2.36 -2.66 15.74
C VAL A 192 -0.88 -2.30 15.78
N ALA A 193 -0.23 -2.51 16.90
CA ALA A 193 1.16 -2.05 17.11
C ALA A 193 2.21 -2.88 16.38
N GLU A 194 1.94 -4.19 16.16
CA GLU A 194 2.89 -5.12 15.58
C GLU A 194 2.89 -5.09 14.04
N PRO A 195 4.05 -5.34 13.42
CA PRO A 195 4.12 -5.49 11.97
C PRO A 195 3.51 -6.84 11.55
N LEU A 196 2.34 -6.77 10.87
CA LEU A 196 1.59 -7.96 10.46
C LEU A 196 1.69 -8.26 8.96
N THR A 197 2.51 -7.52 8.21
CA THR A 197 2.80 -7.79 6.80
C THR A 197 4.29 -7.65 6.55
N TYR A 198 4.82 -8.53 5.70
CA TYR A 198 6.17 -8.51 5.18
C TYR A 198 6.11 -8.10 3.72
N CYS A 199 6.65 -6.92 3.39
CA CYS A 199 6.70 -6.40 2.03
C CYS A 199 8.12 -6.49 1.48
N THR A 200 8.25 -6.87 0.20
CA THR A 200 9.53 -6.98 -0.48
C THR A 200 9.69 -5.92 -1.54
N PHE A 201 10.82 -5.20 -1.50
CA PHE A 201 11.16 -4.17 -2.46
C PHE A 201 12.44 -4.50 -3.22
N HIS A 202 12.39 -4.36 -4.55
CA HIS A 202 13.52 -4.56 -5.43
C HIS A 202 13.82 -3.27 -6.18
N THR A 203 15.04 -2.74 -6.02
CA THR A 203 15.50 -1.65 -6.88
C THR A 203 15.70 -2.14 -8.33
N LYS A 204 15.49 -1.25 -9.31
CA LYS A 204 15.57 -1.56 -10.75
C LYS A 204 14.56 -2.61 -11.27
N ARG A 205 13.57 -2.99 -10.47
CA ARG A 205 12.47 -3.83 -10.92
C ARG A 205 11.34 -2.94 -11.45
N SER A 206 10.84 -3.24 -12.65
CA SER A 206 9.65 -2.56 -13.17
C SER A 206 8.43 -2.95 -12.34
N SER A 207 7.71 -1.94 -11.84
CA SER A 207 6.47 -2.09 -11.09
C SER A 207 5.57 -0.88 -11.33
N VAL A 208 4.31 -0.98 -10.95
CA VAL A 208 3.34 0.13 -11.04
C VAL A 208 3.87 1.37 -10.30
N SER A 209 4.45 1.20 -9.12
CA SER A 209 4.98 2.30 -8.30
C SER A 209 6.27 2.93 -8.85
N THR A 210 6.87 2.38 -9.91
CA THR A 210 8.06 2.95 -10.58
C THR A 210 7.75 3.69 -11.88
N ASP A 211 6.47 3.82 -12.26
CA ASP A 211 6.01 4.58 -13.43
C ASP A 211 5.75 6.05 -13.06
N THR A 212 6.61 6.93 -13.55
CA THR A 212 6.54 8.37 -13.26
C THR A 212 5.35 9.07 -13.91
N THR A 213 4.88 8.58 -15.05
CA THR A 213 3.76 9.19 -15.79
C THR A 213 2.45 8.94 -15.06
N ASN A 214 2.22 7.72 -14.59
CA ASN A 214 1.04 7.37 -13.81
C ASN A 214 1.05 8.07 -12.46
N THR A 215 2.21 8.19 -11.83
CA THR A 215 2.36 8.95 -10.57
C THR A 215 1.97 10.42 -10.74
N GLN A 216 2.42 11.09 -11.81
CA GLN A 216 2.06 12.49 -12.07
C GLN A 216 0.55 12.67 -12.26
N LYS A 217 -0.07 11.81 -13.08
CA LYS A 217 -1.53 11.85 -13.30
C LYS A 217 -2.32 11.65 -12.01
N ALA A 218 -1.86 10.76 -11.14
CA ALA A 218 -2.49 10.52 -9.85
C ALA A 218 -2.34 11.72 -8.91
N ILE A 219 -1.18 12.38 -8.88
CA ILE A 219 -0.95 13.61 -8.11
C ILE A 219 -1.90 14.72 -8.59
N ASP A 220 -2.05 14.92 -9.91
CA ASP A 220 -2.94 15.94 -10.46
C ASP A 220 -4.40 15.65 -10.09
N TYR A 221 -4.82 14.39 -10.19
CA TYR A 221 -6.15 13.95 -9.76
C TYR A 221 -6.40 14.22 -8.27
N ILE A 222 -5.47 13.84 -7.40
CA ILE A 222 -5.58 14.04 -5.95
C ILE A 222 -5.64 15.53 -5.61
N ARG A 223 -4.80 16.36 -6.26
CA ARG A 223 -4.82 17.81 -6.08
C ARG A 223 -6.19 18.40 -6.41
N GLU A 224 -6.74 18.03 -7.55
CA GLU A 224 -8.05 18.53 -8.00
C GLU A 224 -9.19 18.14 -7.04
N HIS A 225 -9.18 16.90 -6.55
CA HIS A 225 -10.31 16.36 -5.78
C HIS A 225 -10.25 16.70 -4.28
N TYR A 226 -9.04 16.75 -3.69
CA TYR A 226 -8.89 16.81 -2.23
C TYR A 226 -8.22 18.06 -1.69
N VAL A 227 -7.45 18.79 -2.49
CA VAL A 227 -6.78 20.02 -2.04
C VAL A 227 -7.71 21.19 -2.18
N LYS A 228 -8.16 21.78 -1.04
CA LYS A 228 -9.19 22.83 -1.00
C LYS A 228 -8.71 24.16 -0.40
N THR A 229 -7.59 24.14 0.35
CA THR A 229 -7.05 25.32 1.02
C THR A 229 -5.60 25.57 0.64
N ALA A 230 -5.12 26.81 0.83
CA ALA A 230 -3.72 27.17 0.58
C ALA A 230 -2.74 26.38 1.48
N GLU A 231 -3.16 26.04 2.70
CA GLU A 231 -2.36 25.22 3.61
C GLU A 231 -2.25 23.77 3.12
N GLN A 232 -3.38 23.19 2.69
CA GLN A 232 -3.40 21.85 2.08
C GLN A 232 -2.53 21.83 0.82
N GLU A 233 -2.60 22.85 -0.05
CA GLU A 233 -1.74 22.94 -1.24
C GLU A 233 -0.25 22.98 -0.86
N LYS A 234 0.13 23.78 0.12
CA LYS A 234 1.52 23.83 0.60
C LYS A 234 2.02 22.47 1.10
N ASN A 235 1.20 21.79 1.90
CA ASN A 235 1.55 20.48 2.44
C ASN A 235 1.58 19.41 1.35
N PHE A 236 0.59 19.40 0.47
CA PHE A 236 0.50 18.44 -0.63
C PHE A 236 1.60 18.65 -1.67
N ALA A 237 1.99 19.88 -1.97
CA ALA A 237 3.10 20.16 -2.88
C ALA A 237 4.41 19.49 -2.42
N ILE A 238 4.69 19.52 -1.11
CA ILE A 238 5.87 18.83 -0.55
C ILE A 238 5.75 17.31 -0.72
N ASN A 239 4.59 16.75 -0.42
CA ASN A 239 4.33 15.32 -0.55
C ASN A 239 4.39 14.86 -2.02
N ALA A 240 3.86 15.65 -2.94
CA ALA A 240 3.92 15.39 -4.39
C ALA A 240 5.36 15.22 -4.88
N GLU A 241 6.28 16.09 -4.42
CA GLU A 241 7.69 15.97 -4.77
C GLU A 241 8.31 14.65 -4.23
N TYR A 242 7.93 14.20 -3.02
CA TYR A 242 8.34 12.89 -2.51
C TYR A 242 7.79 11.74 -3.34
N MET A 243 6.52 11.81 -3.75
CA MET A 243 5.89 10.79 -4.61
C MET A 243 6.61 10.71 -5.98
N LEU A 244 7.00 11.85 -6.56
CA LEU A 244 7.74 11.90 -7.81
C LEU A 244 9.20 11.46 -7.66
N ALA A 245 9.82 11.73 -6.50
CA ALA A 245 11.18 11.26 -6.22
C ALA A 245 11.25 9.72 -6.09
N TYR A 246 10.21 9.09 -5.55
CA TYR A 246 10.21 7.66 -5.20
C TYR A 246 10.51 6.74 -6.39
N PRO A 247 9.82 6.82 -7.55
CA PRO A 247 10.14 5.99 -8.72
C PRO A 247 11.59 6.14 -9.17
N HIS A 248 12.11 7.35 -9.12
CA HIS A 248 13.50 7.61 -9.53
C HIS A 248 14.51 7.01 -8.54
N ILE A 249 14.23 7.07 -7.23
CA ILE A 249 15.07 6.43 -6.21
C ILE A 249 15.07 4.91 -6.41
N MET A 250 13.90 4.30 -6.60
CA MET A 250 13.79 2.85 -6.80
C MET A 250 14.47 2.39 -8.09
N ASN A 251 14.46 3.22 -9.13
CA ASN A 251 15.19 2.98 -10.38
C ASN A 251 16.68 3.37 -10.31
N LEU A 252 17.20 3.75 -9.16
CA LEU A 252 18.57 4.24 -8.95
C LEU A 252 18.95 5.39 -9.90
N SER A 253 17.99 6.25 -10.23
CA SER A 253 18.17 7.39 -11.11
C SER A 253 18.56 8.65 -10.34
N ARG A 254 19.60 9.33 -10.81
CA ARG A 254 20.02 10.63 -10.28
C ARG A 254 18.97 11.73 -10.47
N LYS A 255 17.97 11.53 -11.34
CA LYS A 255 16.84 12.47 -11.50
C LYS A 255 16.09 12.71 -10.19
N ALA A 256 16.11 11.75 -9.25
CA ALA A 256 15.54 11.96 -7.93
C ALA A 256 16.12 13.18 -7.20
N ALA A 257 17.38 13.54 -7.44
CA ALA A 257 18.02 14.72 -6.83
C ALA A 257 17.26 16.01 -7.14
N PHE A 258 16.70 16.14 -8.35
CA PHE A 258 15.88 17.30 -8.72
C PHE A 258 14.71 17.49 -7.77
N TYR A 259 13.95 16.45 -7.49
CA TYR A 259 12.80 16.50 -6.61
C TYR A 259 13.20 16.82 -5.16
N TYR A 260 14.33 16.31 -4.67
CA TYR A 260 14.85 16.68 -3.36
C TYR A 260 15.30 18.15 -3.28
N PHE A 261 15.79 18.74 -4.39
CA PHE A 261 16.03 20.18 -4.47
C PHE A 261 14.73 20.98 -4.43
N GLU A 262 13.65 20.53 -5.11
CA GLU A 262 12.33 21.18 -5.01
C GLU A 262 11.78 21.10 -3.59
N ILE A 263 11.87 19.94 -2.91
CA ILE A 263 11.50 19.80 -1.50
C ILE A 263 12.31 20.77 -0.62
N PHE A 264 13.62 20.92 -0.87
CA PHE A 264 14.43 21.92 -0.16
C PHE A 264 13.92 23.35 -0.40
N LYS A 265 13.56 23.71 -1.61
CA LYS A 265 13.01 25.04 -1.91
C LYS A 265 11.68 25.30 -1.16
N LEU A 266 10.83 24.31 -1.04
CA LEU A 266 9.55 24.38 -0.34
C LEU A 266 9.73 24.43 1.19
N THR A 267 10.63 23.60 1.74
CA THR A 267 10.76 23.39 3.18
C THR A 267 11.87 24.19 3.84
N LYS A 268 12.86 24.68 3.06
CA LYS A 268 14.13 25.27 3.51
C LYS A 268 14.95 24.33 4.41
N SER A 269 14.68 23.02 4.37
CA SER A 269 15.36 22.02 5.19
C SER A 269 16.72 21.66 4.61
N ILE A 270 17.79 21.98 5.34
CA ILE A 270 19.19 21.63 4.98
C ILE A 270 19.32 20.09 4.80
N LYS A 271 18.57 19.29 5.58
CA LYS A 271 18.56 17.83 5.43
C LYS A 271 18.20 17.43 4.00
N GLN A 272 17.18 18.07 3.39
CA GLN A 272 16.75 17.76 2.02
C GLN A 272 17.80 18.16 0.98
N LEU A 273 18.47 19.28 1.22
CA LEU A 273 19.59 19.71 0.36
C LEU A 273 20.74 18.68 0.41
N VAL A 274 21.10 18.20 1.58
CA VAL A 274 22.15 17.17 1.74
C VAL A 274 21.72 15.87 1.03
N ILE A 275 20.46 15.44 1.19
CA ILE A 275 19.93 14.26 0.51
C ILE A 275 20.02 14.45 -1.02
N ALA A 276 19.66 15.63 -1.54
CA ALA A 276 19.74 15.91 -2.97
C ALA A 276 21.18 15.73 -3.51
N PHE A 277 22.18 16.24 -2.80
CA PHE A 277 23.60 16.07 -3.17
C PHE A 277 24.02 14.59 -3.09
N VAL A 278 23.65 13.87 -2.03
CA VAL A 278 23.96 12.44 -1.90
C VAL A 278 23.35 11.65 -3.05
N VAL A 279 22.08 11.90 -3.39
CA VAL A 279 21.39 11.26 -4.53
C VAL A 279 22.07 11.60 -5.86
N LEU A 280 22.51 12.85 -6.04
CA LEU A 280 23.23 13.28 -7.24
C LEU A 280 24.54 12.51 -7.42
N ILE A 281 25.26 12.24 -6.32
CA ILE A 281 26.48 11.41 -6.33
C ILE A 281 26.11 9.95 -6.59
N SER A 282 25.23 9.37 -5.74
CA SER A 282 24.80 7.97 -5.83
C SER A 282 23.44 7.75 -5.17
N PRO A 283 22.39 7.45 -5.96
CA PRO A 283 21.09 7.06 -5.41
C PRO A 283 21.17 5.84 -4.49
N LYS A 284 22.03 4.86 -4.81
CA LYS A 284 22.25 3.68 -3.97
C LYS A 284 22.82 4.06 -2.59
N LEU A 285 23.73 5.03 -2.55
CA LEU A 285 24.27 5.55 -1.29
C LEU A 285 23.16 6.21 -0.46
N ALA A 286 22.27 6.98 -1.09
CA ALA A 286 21.14 7.60 -0.41
C ALA A 286 20.19 6.57 0.23
N ILE A 287 19.89 5.47 -0.48
CA ILE A 287 19.10 4.36 0.06
C ILE A 287 19.82 3.72 1.26
N ASN A 288 21.11 3.45 1.14
CA ASN A 288 21.90 2.85 2.23
C ASN A 288 22.01 3.74 3.46
N LEU A 289 22.04 5.06 3.27
CA LEU A 289 22.06 6.02 4.41
C LEU A 289 20.72 6.03 5.17
N LYS A 290 19.59 5.75 4.53
CA LYS A 290 18.31 5.52 5.23
C LYS A 290 18.40 4.38 6.25
N ARG A 291 19.26 3.39 6.03
CA ARG A 291 19.56 2.32 7.00
C ARG A 291 20.09 2.86 8.31
N LEU A 292 20.85 3.96 8.29
CA LEU A 292 21.47 4.58 9.47
C LEU A 292 20.50 5.53 10.19
N ASP A 293 19.55 6.12 9.48
CA ASP A 293 18.53 7.02 10.02
C ASP A 293 17.29 6.22 10.48
N ARG A 294 17.45 5.45 11.56
CA ARG A 294 16.39 4.60 12.15
C ARG A 294 15.14 5.37 12.62
N LYS A 295 15.13 6.69 12.49
CA LYS A 295 14.03 7.57 12.90
C LYS A 295 13.25 8.17 11.74
N SER A 296 13.72 8.03 10.51
CA SER A 296 13.04 8.56 9.33
C SER A 296 12.34 7.45 8.57
N VAL A 297 11.14 7.15 8.99
CA VAL A 297 10.20 6.38 8.19
C VAL A 297 9.56 7.32 7.17
N VAL A 298 9.52 6.91 5.92
CA VAL A 298 8.79 7.56 4.83
C VAL A 298 7.34 7.71 5.20
#